data_7b678f900c8f1084e06a0622908aa308
#
_entry.id   7b678f900c8f1084e06a0622908aa308
#
_cell.length_a   1.000
_cell.length_b   1.000
_cell.length_c   1.000
_cell.angle_alpha   90.00
_cell.angle_beta   90.00
_cell.angle_gamma   90.00
#
_symmetry.space_group_name_H-M   'P 1'
#
loop_
_entity.id
_entity.type
_entity.pdbx_description
1 polymer ?
#
loop_
_entity_poly.entity_id
_entity_poly.type
_entity_poly.pdbx_seq_one_letter_code
_entity_poly.pdbx_strand_id
1 'polypeptide(L)'
;SPSMADFLNACVLGRKNTIISGGTGAGKTTLLNVVSSFIPDGERIITIEDAAELKLKQRHWGRLESRPPNVEGKGQITIRDLFINTLRMRPDRIVIGECRGPEVLDMLQAMNTGHDGSLTTLHANSTRDVLVRMSSMMLLSGIELPLRAINEMIASAIDIIVHIARFS
;
A
#
# COMPACT_ATOMS: atom_id res chain seq x y z
N SER A 1 -14.81 -4.74 15.95
CA SER A 1 -14.94 -5.69 17.08
C SER A 1 -13.55 -6.21 17.47
N PRO A 2 -13.34 -6.69 18.73
CA PRO A 2 -12.07 -7.28 19.16
C PRO A 2 -11.61 -8.40 18.21
N SER A 3 -12.48 -9.32 17.85
CA SER A 3 -12.17 -10.43 16.91
C SER A 3 -11.64 -9.98 15.55
N MET A 4 -12.11 -8.84 15.05
CA MET A 4 -11.58 -8.27 13.79
C MET A 4 -10.18 -7.70 13.98
N ALA A 5 -9.90 -7.08 15.12
CA ALA A 5 -8.56 -6.58 15.43
C ALA A 5 -7.57 -7.75 15.59
N ASP A 6 -7.98 -8.83 16.27
CA ASP A 6 -7.18 -10.04 16.41
C ASP A 6 -6.89 -10.70 15.07
N PHE A 7 -7.89 -10.76 14.18
CA PHE A 7 -7.72 -11.27 12.82
C PHE A 7 -6.70 -10.43 12.03
N LEU A 8 -6.83 -9.09 12.04
CA LEU A 8 -5.90 -8.21 11.33
C LEU A 8 -4.48 -8.31 11.91
N ASN A 9 -4.36 -8.42 13.23
CA ASN A 9 -3.07 -8.66 13.87
C ASN A 9 -2.44 -9.97 13.39
N ALA A 10 -3.22 -11.07 13.37
CA ALA A 10 -2.74 -12.36 12.86
C ALA A 10 -2.30 -12.26 11.39
N CYS A 11 -3.03 -11.52 10.55
CA CYS A 11 -2.67 -11.29 9.16
C CYS A 11 -1.33 -10.54 9.03
N VAL A 12 -1.11 -9.49 9.83
CA VAL A 12 0.15 -8.73 9.83
C VAL A 12 1.31 -9.60 10.30
N LEU A 13 1.14 -10.36 11.39
CA LEU A 13 2.16 -11.29 11.89
C LEU A 13 2.45 -12.39 10.88
N GLY A 14 1.44 -12.88 10.17
CA GLY A 14 1.56 -13.86 9.09
C GLY A 14 2.03 -13.28 7.75
N ARG A 15 2.51 -12.02 7.72
CA ARG A 15 3.03 -11.34 6.52
C ARG A 15 2.06 -11.35 5.35
N LYS A 16 0.76 -11.11 5.62
CA LYS A 16 -0.27 -11.03 4.58
C LYS A 16 -0.29 -9.67 3.92
N ASN A 17 -0.16 -9.65 2.60
CA ASN A 17 -0.28 -8.44 1.80
C ASN A 17 -1.71 -7.91 1.88
N THR A 18 -1.87 -6.71 2.42
CA THR A 18 -3.20 -6.19 2.77
C THR A 18 -3.46 -4.83 2.12
N ILE A 19 -4.63 -4.71 1.50
CA ILE A 19 -5.16 -3.44 0.99
C ILE A 19 -6.31 -2.98 1.86
N ILE A 20 -6.24 -1.72 2.31
CA ILE A 20 -7.32 -1.05 3.01
C ILE A 20 -8.01 -0.10 2.04
N SER A 21 -9.31 -0.32 1.80
CA SER A 21 -10.09 0.50 0.88
C SER A 21 -11.24 1.22 1.56
N GLY A 22 -11.73 2.25 0.92
CA GLY A 22 -12.89 3.03 1.39
C GLY A 22 -12.95 4.41 0.75
N GLY A 23 -14.06 5.10 0.96
CA GLY A 23 -14.27 6.46 0.49
C GLY A 23 -13.38 7.50 1.17
N THR A 24 -13.46 8.74 0.72
CA THR A 24 -12.79 9.87 1.37
C THR A 24 -13.34 10.05 2.80
N GLY A 25 -12.44 10.23 3.76
CA GLY A 25 -12.83 10.39 5.17
C GLY A 25 -13.36 9.13 5.86
N ALA A 26 -13.30 7.96 5.24
CA ALA A 26 -13.75 6.70 5.85
C ALA A 26 -12.83 6.19 6.97
N GLY A 27 -11.61 6.74 7.10
CA GLY A 27 -10.64 6.33 8.11
C GLY A 27 -9.58 5.36 7.63
N LYS A 28 -9.33 5.28 6.31
CA LYS A 28 -8.31 4.38 5.72
C LYS A 28 -6.93 4.57 6.35
N THR A 29 -6.43 5.81 6.38
CA THR A 29 -5.11 6.13 6.96
C THR A 29 -5.07 5.82 8.47
N THR A 30 -6.17 6.05 9.17
CA THR A 30 -6.28 5.68 10.59
C THR A 30 -6.17 4.18 10.79
N LEU A 31 -6.89 3.38 9.99
CA LEU A 31 -6.80 1.93 10.06
C LEU A 31 -5.42 1.43 9.61
N LEU A 32 -4.84 2.01 8.55
CA LEU A 32 -3.49 1.67 8.11
C LEU A 32 -2.48 1.90 9.24
N ASN A 33 -2.59 3.01 9.95
CA ASN A 33 -1.73 3.31 11.09
C ASN A 33 -1.86 2.29 12.23
N VAL A 34 -3.11 1.91 12.56
CA VAL A 34 -3.38 0.86 13.56
C VAL A 34 -2.81 -0.49 13.12
N VAL A 35 -3.09 -0.91 11.90
CA VAL A 35 -2.63 -2.21 11.36
C VAL A 35 -1.10 -2.24 11.26
N SER A 36 -0.48 -1.14 10.83
CA SER A 36 0.98 -1.02 10.79
C SER A 36 1.61 -1.11 12.19
N SER A 37 0.90 -0.72 13.26
CA SER A 37 1.42 -0.85 14.63
C SER A 37 1.52 -2.32 15.12
N PHE A 38 0.90 -3.26 14.42
CA PHE A 38 1.01 -4.70 14.70
C PHE A 38 2.28 -5.32 14.11
N ILE A 39 3.01 -4.60 13.25
CA ILE A 39 4.30 -5.08 12.72
C ILE A 39 5.29 -5.20 13.88
N PRO A 40 6.00 -6.34 14.01
CA PRO A 40 6.99 -6.54 15.05
C PRO A 40 8.07 -5.46 15.11
N ASP A 41 8.49 -5.06 16.31
CA ASP A 41 9.45 -3.96 16.55
C ASP A 41 10.85 -4.23 15.94
N GLY A 42 11.20 -5.50 15.72
CA GLY A 42 12.47 -5.90 15.10
C GLY A 42 12.49 -5.80 13.58
N GLU A 43 11.36 -5.57 12.93
CA GLU A 43 11.28 -5.47 11.47
C GLU A 43 11.58 -4.05 10.97
N ARG A 44 12.31 -3.96 9.85
CA ARG A 44 12.59 -2.68 9.18
C ARG A 44 11.42 -2.28 8.31
N ILE A 45 10.76 -1.19 8.68
CA ILE A 45 9.60 -0.65 7.97
C ILE A 45 10.03 0.57 7.15
N ILE A 46 9.65 0.61 5.89
CA ILE A 46 9.73 1.84 5.09
C ILE A 46 8.32 2.27 4.72
N THR A 47 7.96 3.49 5.11
CA THR A 47 6.69 4.10 4.71
C THR A 47 6.91 5.09 3.57
N ILE A 48 5.99 5.11 2.62
CA ILE A 48 5.99 6.00 1.46
C ILE A 48 4.64 6.71 1.42
N GLU A 49 4.64 8.04 1.50
CA GLU A 49 3.42 8.85 1.62
C GLU A 49 3.51 10.10 0.76
N ASP A 50 2.36 10.63 0.33
CA ASP A 50 2.30 11.97 -0.30
C ASP A 50 2.48 13.08 0.74
N ALA A 51 1.86 12.90 1.90
CA ALA A 51 2.04 13.73 3.08
C ALA A 51 2.18 12.82 4.30
N ALA A 52 3.04 13.19 5.22
CA ALA A 52 3.39 12.39 6.38
C ALA A 52 2.26 12.31 7.42
N GLU A 53 1.40 11.31 7.30
CA GLU A 53 0.26 11.06 8.20
C GLU A 53 0.49 9.88 9.15
N LEU A 54 1.28 8.88 8.75
CA LEU A 54 1.55 7.70 9.57
C LEU A 54 2.44 8.04 10.76
N LYS A 55 2.15 7.40 11.89
CA LYS A 55 2.86 7.57 13.18
C LYS A 55 3.19 6.22 13.76
N LEU A 56 4.26 5.61 13.29
CA LEU A 56 4.72 4.31 13.77
C LEU A 56 5.63 4.46 15.00
N LYS A 57 5.70 3.42 15.82
CA LYS A 57 6.50 3.39 17.05
C LYS A 57 7.71 2.47 16.97
N GLN A 58 7.81 1.67 15.90
CA GLN A 58 8.89 0.71 15.70
C GLN A 58 10.24 1.41 15.56
N ARG A 59 11.31 0.78 16.06
CA ARG A 59 12.66 1.34 16.12
C ARG A 59 13.31 1.51 14.74
N HIS A 60 13.00 0.60 13.82
CA HIS A 60 13.58 0.57 12.47
C HIS A 60 12.59 1.11 11.43
N TRP A 61 12.13 2.32 11.62
CA TRP A 61 11.22 2.99 10.70
C TRP A 61 11.92 4.05 9.86
N GLY A 62 11.90 3.89 8.53
CA GLY A 62 12.27 4.90 7.54
C GLY A 62 11.01 5.50 6.91
N ARG A 63 10.94 6.84 6.89
CA ARG A 63 9.84 7.57 6.26
C ARG A 63 10.31 8.24 4.99
N LEU A 64 9.58 8.04 3.91
CA LEU A 64 9.78 8.71 2.63
C LEU A 64 8.50 9.47 2.26
N GLU A 65 8.68 10.70 1.81
CA GLU A 65 7.58 11.58 1.41
C GLU A 65 7.80 12.03 -0.03
N SER A 66 6.74 11.98 -0.85
CA SER A 66 6.80 12.45 -2.23
C SER A 66 7.00 13.96 -2.27
N ARG A 67 7.50 14.47 -3.37
CA ARG A 67 7.69 15.89 -3.57
C ARG A 67 7.05 16.31 -4.87
N PRO A 68 6.09 17.24 -4.84
CA PRO A 68 5.52 17.81 -6.07
C PRO A 68 6.61 18.59 -6.84
N PRO A 69 6.43 18.80 -8.15
CA PRO A 69 7.33 19.65 -8.93
C PRO A 69 7.30 21.08 -8.38
N ASN A 70 8.42 21.78 -8.53
CA ASN A 70 8.49 23.20 -8.21
C ASN A 70 7.71 24.05 -9.25
N VAL A 71 7.69 25.36 -9.06
CA VAL A 71 6.99 26.30 -9.97
C VAL A 71 7.49 26.25 -11.44
N GLU A 72 8.69 25.72 -11.65
CA GLU A 72 9.27 25.50 -13.00
C GLU A 72 8.97 24.11 -13.56
N GLY A 73 8.19 23.29 -12.84
CA GLY A 73 7.89 21.91 -13.23
C GLY A 73 9.02 20.92 -13.00
N LYS A 74 10.04 21.27 -12.21
CA LYS A 74 11.25 20.45 -11.97
C LYS A 74 11.28 19.90 -10.54
N GLY A 75 12.09 18.85 -10.34
CA GLY A 75 12.42 18.33 -9.03
C GLY A 75 11.30 17.50 -8.38
N GLN A 76 10.33 17.03 -9.14
CA GLN A 76 9.33 16.09 -8.68
C GLN A 76 9.99 14.77 -8.23
N ILE A 77 9.49 14.20 -7.12
CA ILE A 77 9.79 12.85 -6.67
C ILE A 77 8.44 12.17 -6.43
N THR A 78 8.13 11.18 -7.26
CA THR A 78 6.85 10.46 -7.19
C THR A 78 6.88 9.34 -6.15
N ILE A 79 5.71 8.85 -5.74
CA ILE A 79 5.57 7.63 -4.93
C ILE A 79 6.31 6.47 -5.61
N ARG A 80 6.23 6.36 -6.93
CA ARG A 80 6.91 5.31 -7.71
C ARG A 80 8.43 5.41 -7.59
N ASP A 81 9.01 6.60 -7.72
CA ASP A 81 10.45 6.82 -7.56
C ASP A 81 10.93 6.37 -6.18
N LEU A 82 10.18 6.74 -5.15
CA LEU A 82 10.45 6.37 -3.77
C LEU A 82 10.32 4.86 -3.56
N PHE A 83 9.30 4.23 -4.16
CA PHE A 83 9.09 2.80 -4.07
C PHE A 83 10.27 2.01 -4.67
N ILE A 84 10.70 2.36 -5.88
CA ILE A 84 11.86 1.72 -6.54
C ILE A 84 13.13 1.86 -5.69
N ASN A 85 13.34 3.02 -5.07
CA ASN A 85 14.47 3.23 -4.17
C ASN A 85 14.34 2.40 -2.88
N THR A 86 13.13 2.25 -2.35
CA THR A 86 12.85 1.48 -1.13
C THR A 86 13.29 0.03 -1.26
N LEU A 87 13.16 -0.60 -2.43
CA LEU A 87 13.61 -1.98 -2.66
C LEU A 87 15.11 -2.18 -2.41
N ARG A 88 15.91 -1.10 -2.54
CA ARG A 88 17.36 -1.11 -2.26
C ARG A 88 17.69 -0.78 -0.81
N MET A 89 16.71 -0.36 -0.02
CA MET A 89 16.89 -0.01 1.39
C MET A 89 16.77 -1.22 2.34
N ARG A 90 16.59 -2.42 1.79
CA ARG A 90 16.42 -3.69 2.51
C ARG A 90 15.26 -3.62 3.53
N PRO A 91 14.05 -3.29 3.11
CA PRO A 91 12.90 -3.28 4.00
C PRO A 91 12.44 -4.71 4.31
N ASP A 92 11.98 -4.94 5.55
CA ASP A 92 11.20 -6.13 5.91
C ASP A 92 9.72 -5.92 5.58
N ARG A 93 9.25 -4.68 5.63
CA ARG A 93 7.88 -4.26 5.31
C ARG A 93 7.87 -2.94 4.54
N ILE A 94 7.01 -2.86 3.55
CA ILE A 94 6.73 -1.63 2.83
C ILE A 94 5.29 -1.22 3.11
N VAL A 95 5.09 0.03 3.53
CA VAL A 95 3.78 0.60 3.79
C VAL A 95 3.61 1.83 2.91
N ILE A 96 2.65 1.77 1.98
CA ILE A 96 2.33 2.91 1.11
C ILE A 96 1.07 3.57 1.65
N GLY A 97 1.14 4.86 1.94
CA GLY A 97 0.00 5.62 2.47
C GLY A 97 -1.24 5.51 1.59
N GLU A 98 -1.08 5.71 0.30
CA GLU A 98 -2.14 5.48 -0.70
C GLU A 98 -1.54 5.17 -2.08
N CYS A 99 -2.09 4.16 -2.77
CA CYS A 99 -1.81 3.90 -4.19
C CYS A 99 -2.86 4.61 -5.05
N ARG A 100 -2.39 5.43 -6.00
CA ARG A 100 -3.25 6.21 -6.90
C ARG A 100 -2.89 6.09 -8.38
N GLY A 101 -1.75 5.51 -8.70
CA GLY A 101 -1.18 5.51 -10.03
C GLY A 101 -0.29 4.31 -10.36
N PRO A 102 0.72 4.50 -11.20
CA PRO A 102 1.55 3.43 -11.76
C PRO A 102 2.37 2.65 -10.72
N GLU A 103 2.59 3.19 -9.52
CA GLU A 103 3.26 2.51 -8.40
C GLU A 103 2.60 1.19 -8.01
N VAL A 104 1.31 1.01 -8.32
CA VAL A 104 0.57 -0.25 -8.10
C VAL A 104 1.27 -1.43 -8.74
N LEU A 105 1.80 -1.26 -9.96
CA LEU A 105 2.50 -2.35 -10.63
C LEU A 105 3.76 -2.76 -9.88
N ASP A 106 4.61 -1.79 -9.55
CA ASP A 106 5.88 -2.06 -8.86
C ASP A 106 5.63 -2.69 -7.49
N MET A 107 4.55 -2.24 -6.79
CA MET A 107 4.11 -2.81 -5.53
C MET A 107 3.68 -4.28 -5.68
N LEU A 108 2.84 -4.60 -6.67
CA LEU A 108 2.41 -5.98 -6.91
C LEU A 108 3.59 -6.90 -7.27
N GLN A 109 4.54 -6.40 -8.05
CA GLN A 109 5.77 -7.13 -8.36
C GLN A 109 6.59 -7.41 -7.09
N ALA A 110 6.75 -6.42 -6.22
CA ALA A 110 7.49 -6.58 -4.97
C ALA A 110 6.80 -7.59 -4.03
N MET A 111 5.46 -7.51 -3.90
CA MET A 111 4.66 -8.47 -3.14
C MET A 111 4.81 -9.90 -3.66
N ASN A 112 4.95 -10.08 -4.98
CA ASN A 112 5.17 -11.38 -5.61
C ASN A 112 6.62 -11.87 -5.58
N THR A 113 7.58 -11.04 -5.15
CA THR A 113 9.03 -11.33 -5.22
C THR A 113 9.73 -11.21 -3.86
N GLY A 114 9.01 -11.46 -2.78
CA GLY A 114 9.61 -11.60 -1.45
C GLY A 114 9.51 -10.39 -0.53
N HIS A 115 8.69 -9.39 -0.88
CA HIS A 115 8.33 -8.29 0.02
C HIS A 115 6.94 -8.50 0.64
N ASP A 116 6.74 -9.71 1.20
CA ASP A 116 5.46 -10.11 1.82
C ASP A 116 5.11 -9.28 3.04
N GLY A 117 3.82 -9.08 3.26
CA GLY A 117 3.29 -8.29 4.35
C GLY A 117 3.34 -6.78 4.11
N SER A 118 3.40 -6.38 2.85
CA SER A 118 3.23 -4.98 2.46
C SER A 118 1.78 -4.52 2.67
N LEU A 119 1.63 -3.26 3.08
CA LEU A 119 0.34 -2.65 3.40
C LEU A 119 0.13 -1.40 2.55
N THR A 120 -1.09 -1.17 2.09
CA THR A 120 -1.43 0.08 1.42
C THR A 120 -2.89 0.44 1.59
N THR A 121 -3.24 1.69 1.29
CA THR A 121 -4.63 2.08 1.08
C THR A 121 -4.94 2.33 -0.39
N LEU A 122 -6.19 2.19 -0.74
CA LEU A 122 -6.71 2.47 -2.07
C LEU A 122 -8.13 3.03 -1.98
N HIS A 123 -8.40 4.06 -2.75
CA HIS A 123 -9.74 4.65 -2.81
C HIS A 123 -10.65 3.81 -3.69
N ALA A 124 -11.64 3.14 -3.11
CA ALA A 124 -12.65 2.35 -3.81
C ALA A 124 -13.94 2.30 -3.02
N ASN A 125 -15.06 1.99 -3.69
CA ASN A 125 -16.39 1.95 -3.08
C ASN A 125 -16.79 0.54 -2.59
N SER A 126 -16.05 -0.48 -2.98
CA SER A 126 -16.24 -1.86 -2.55
C SER A 126 -14.94 -2.64 -2.69
N THR A 127 -14.87 -3.85 -2.11
CA THR A 127 -13.72 -4.77 -2.30
C THR A 127 -13.55 -5.17 -3.76
N ARG A 128 -14.66 -5.35 -4.50
CA ARG A 128 -14.62 -5.66 -5.93
C ARG A 128 -14.06 -4.50 -6.75
N ASP A 129 -14.44 -3.26 -6.41
CA ASP A 129 -13.95 -2.07 -7.11
C ASP A 129 -12.44 -1.88 -6.90
N VAL A 130 -11.88 -2.37 -5.79
CA VAL A 130 -10.42 -2.37 -5.59
C VAL A 130 -9.72 -3.10 -6.73
N LEU A 131 -10.17 -4.30 -7.08
CA LEU A 131 -9.56 -5.11 -8.14
C LEU A 131 -9.66 -4.43 -9.51
N VAL A 132 -10.83 -3.89 -9.83
CA VAL A 132 -11.07 -3.16 -11.08
C VAL A 132 -10.18 -1.92 -11.16
N ARG A 133 -10.08 -1.17 -10.05
CA ARG A 133 -9.27 0.05 -9.98
C ARG A 133 -7.78 -0.25 -10.12
N MET A 134 -7.28 -1.30 -9.48
CA MET A 134 -5.89 -1.74 -9.63
C MET A 134 -5.58 -2.12 -11.07
N SER A 135 -6.46 -2.90 -11.72
CA SER A 135 -6.31 -3.24 -13.13
C SER A 135 -6.27 -2.00 -14.02
N SER A 136 -7.13 -1.01 -13.76
CA SER A 136 -7.16 0.26 -14.49
C SER A 136 -5.86 1.06 -14.31
N MET A 137 -5.34 1.15 -13.08
CA MET A 137 -4.07 1.85 -12.81
C MET A 137 -2.89 1.16 -13.50
N MET A 138 -2.88 -0.17 -13.56
CA MET A 138 -1.85 -0.92 -14.29
C MET A 138 -1.91 -0.66 -15.80
N LEU A 139 -3.09 -0.66 -16.40
CA LEU A 139 -3.26 -0.33 -17.82
C LEU A 139 -2.82 1.12 -18.13
N LEU A 140 -3.12 2.06 -17.24
CA LEU A 140 -2.72 3.46 -17.39
C LEU A 140 -1.21 3.69 -17.18
N SER A 141 -0.49 2.72 -16.59
CA SER A 141 0.98 2.81 -16.42
C SER A 141 1.76 2.67 -17.74
N GLY A 142 1.08 2.43 -18.85
CA GLY A 142 1.69 2.28 -20.18
C GLY A 142 2.26 0.88 -20.44
N ILE A 143 1.92 -0.11 -19.63
CA ILE A 143 2.38 -1.49 -19.83
C ILE A 143 1.37 -2.24 -20.69
N GLU A 144 1.85 -2.80 -21.77
CA GLU A 144 1.09 -3.67 -22.66
C GLU A 144 1.02 -5.10 -22.08
N LEU A 145 0.17 -5.30 -21.06
CA LEU A 145 -0.13 -6.62 -20.52
C LEU A 145 -1.58 -7.00 -20.84
N PRO A 146 -1.84 -8.26 -21.21
CA PRO A 146 -3.21 -8.76 -21.31
C PRO A 146 -3.92 -8.65 -19.95
N LEU A 147 -5.21 -8.29 -19.95
CA LEU A 147 -6.00 -8.14 -18.73
C LEU A 147 -5.96 -9.41 -17.86
N ARG A 148 -5.87 -10.58 -18.48
CA ARG A 148 -5.72 -11.85 -17.76
C ARG A 148 -4.43 -11.89 -16.93
N ALA A 149 -3.30 -11.48 -17.50
CA ALA A 149 -2.02 -11.45 -16.78
C ALA A 149 -2.04 -10.43 -15.62
N ILE A 150 -2.70 -9.28 -15.83
CA ILE A 150 -2.93 -8.28 -14.78
C ILE A 150 -3.73 -8.89 -13.62
N ASN A 151 -4.84 -9.57 -13.91
CA ASN A 151 -5.67 -10.19 -12.88
C ASN A 151 -4.95 -11.32 -12.15
N GLU A 152 -4.15 -12.13 -12.85
CA GLU A 152 -3.33 -13.18 -12.25
C GLU A 152 -2.26 -12.58 -11.31
N MET A 153 -1.64 -11.47 -11.71
CA MET A 153 -0.66 -10.76 -10.89
C MET A 153 -1.30 -10.18 -9.60
N ILE A 154 -2.47 -9.58 -9.71
CA ILE A 154 -3.23 -9.07 -8.56
C ILE A 154 -3.61 -10.22 -7.63
N ALA A 155 -4.16 -11.31 -8.17
CA ALA A 155 -4.63 -12.45 -7.38
C ALA A 155 -3.50 -13.18 -6.65
N SER A 156 -2.28 -13.19 -7.22
CA SER A 156 -1.12 -13.79 -6.55
C SER A 156 -0.48 -12.89 -5.50
N ALA A 157 -0.60 -11.57 -5.65
CA ALA A 157 0.05 -10.61 -4.76
C ALA A 157 -0.77 -10.26 -3.52
N ILE A 158 -2.11 -10.20 -3.64
CA ILE A 158 -2.99 -9.68 -2.59
C ILE A 158 -3.63 -10.84 -1.82
N ASP A 159 -3.39 -10.88 -0.51
CA ASP A 159 -4.02 -11.85 0.38
C ASP A 159 -5.34 -11.34 0.94
N ILE A 160 -5.41 -10.05 1.30
CA ILE A 160 -6.53 -9.49 2.06
C ILE A 160 -6.91 -8.10 1.55
N ILE A 161 -8.21 -7.89 1.40
CA ILE A 161 -8.80 -6.57 1.15
C ILE A 161 -9.76 -6.25 2.30
N VAL A 162 -9.49 -5.15 3.00
CA VAL A 162 -10.34 -4.61 4.06
C VAL A 162 -11.05 -3.38 3.53
N HIS A 163 -12.37 -3.41 3.49
CA HIS A 163 -13.17 -2.26 3.06
C HIS A 163 -13.79 -1.55 4.25
N ILE A 164 -13.61 -0.22 4.33
CA ILE A 164 -14.20 0.61 5.37
C ILE A 164 -15.25 1.50 4.76
N ALA A 165 -16.46 1.46 5.33
CA ALA A 165 -17.53 2.37 5.02
C ALA A 165 -17.93 3.15 6.28
N ARG A 166 -18.17 4.46 6.13
CA ARG A 166 -18.76 5.29 7.17
C ARG A 166 -20.26 5.37 6.90
N PHE A 167 -21.05 4.84 7.82
CA PHE A 167 -22.50 5.01 7.79
C PHE A 167 -22.85 6.32 8.50
N SER A 168 -23.66 7.12 7.85
CA SER A 168 -24.22 8.37 8.40
C SER A 168 -25.48 8.07 9.23
#